data_d16c08d8b1cbd73fa4983a215b05fbab
#
_entry.id   d16c08d8b1cbd73fa4983a215b05fbab
#
_cell.length_a   1.000
_cell.length_b   1.000
_cell.length_c   1.000
_cell.angle_alpha   90.00
_cell.angle_beta   90.00
_cell.angle_gamma   90.00
#
_symmetry.space_group_name_H-M   'P 1'
#
loop_
_entity.id
_entity.type
_entity.pdbx_description
1 polymer ?
#
loop_
_entity_poly.entity_id
_entity_poly.type
_entity_poly.pdbx_seq_one_letter_code
_entity_poly.pdbx_strand_id
1 'polypeptide(L)'
;MNSNLDQIIQIANNYVKQVVKSGIPITNAYLFGSYATNKPHRGSDIDIGIVSPQLGRDLIDEMVELGTIAGYVDERIEPHPMSPEDFAEKYNLLAHEMKTHGISLDL
;
A
#
# COMPACT_ATOMS: atom_id res chain seq x y z
N MET A 1 1.20 15.39 -18.78
CA MET A 1 0.33 15.11 -17.65
C MET A 1 -0.06 13.63 -17.62
N ASN A 2 0.01 13.00 -16.46
CA ASN A 2 -0.32 11.59 -16.34
C ASN A 2 -1.63 11.41 -15.55
N SER A 3 -2.77 11.60 -16.22
CA SER A 3 -4.08 11.47 -15.60
C SER A 3 -4.34 10.06 -15.07
N ASN A 4 -3.74 9.03 -15.69
CA ASN A 4 -3.87 7.65 -15.23
C ASN A 4 -3.19 7.46 -13.87
N LEU A 5 -1.99 8.00 -13.70
CA LEU A 5 -1.30 7.94 -12.40
C LEU A 5 -2.08 8.71 -11.34
N ASP A 6 -2.64 9.87 -11.69
CA ASP A 6 -3.45 10.65 -10.75
C ASP A 6 -4.66 9.85 -10.27
N GLN A 7 -5.32 9.12 -11.17
CA GLN A 7 -6.44 8.26 -10.81
C GLN A 7 -6.02 7.12 -9.88
N ILE A 8 -4.87 6.51 -10.16
CA ILE A 8 -4.32 5.44 -9.32
C ILE A 8 -3.98 5.96 -7.92
N ILE A 9 -3.40 7.14 -7.83
CA ILE A 9 -3.11 7.77 -6.54
C ILE A 9 -4.40 8.05 -5.76
N GLN A 10 -5.45 8.51 -6.43
CA GLN A 10 -6.76 8.73 -5.78
C GLN A 10 -7.33 7.41 -5.25
N ILE A 11 -7.24 6.34 -6.02
CA ILE A 11 -7.69 5.01 -5.58
C ILE A 11 -6.89 4.58 -4.36
N ALA A 12 -5.57 4.74 -4.40
CA ALA A 12 -4.70 4.36 -3.30
C ALA A 12 -4.99 5.19 -2.03
N ASN A 13 -5.18 6.50 -2.16
CA ASN A 13 -5.53 7.36 -1.03
C ASN A 13 -6.88 6.98 -0.44
N ASN A 14 -7.86 6.65 -1.27
CA ASN A 14 -9.18 6.20 -0.79
C ASN A 14 -9.04 4.89 -0.02
N TYR A 15 -8.24 3.97 -0.52
CA TYR A 15 -8.00 2.70 0.17
C TYR A 15 -7.41 2.93 1.57
N VAL A 16 -6.39 3.77 1.68
CA VAL A 16 -5.76 4.10 2.96
C VAL A 16 -6.79 4.66 3.94
N LYS A 17 -7.67 5.55 3.48
CA LYS A 17 -8.75 6.10 4.31
C LYS A 17 -9.68 5.00 4.81
N GLN A 18 -10.04 4.04 3.96
CA GLN A 18 -10.92 2.95 4.36
C GLN A 18 -10.26 2.04 5.41
N VAL A 19 -8.96 1.79 5.27
CA VAL A 19 -8.22 1.00 6.24
C VAL A 19 -8.20 1.71 7.60
N VAL A 20 -7.93 3.00 7.63
CA VAL A 20 -7.96 3.80 8.86
C VAL A 20 -9.35 3.77 9.49
N LYS A 21 -10.39 3.92 8.69
CA LYS A 21 -11.78 3.88 9.18
C LYS A 21 -12.14 2.52 9.78
N SER A 22 -11.50 1.46 9.34
CA SER A 22 -11.76 0.12 9.88
C SER A 22 -11.13 -0.10 11.27
N GLY A 23 -10.33 0.87 11.74
CA GLY A 23 -9.72 0.82 13.06
C GLY A 23 -8.23 0.49 13.06
N ILE A 24 -7.60 0.44 11.90
CA ILE A 24 -6.16 0.16 11.78
C ILE A 24 -5.42 1.48 11.67
N PRO A 25 -4.62 1.89 12.69
CA PRO A 25 -3.82 3.10 12.58
C PRO A 25 -2.70 2.89 11.56
N ILE A 26 -2.42 3.91 10.76
CA ILE A 26 -1.37 3.84 9.73
C ILE A 26 -0.34 4.94 10.01
N THR A 27 0.94 4.56 10.10
CA THR A 27 2.03 5.52 10.27
C THR A 27 2.61 5.97 8.94
N ASN A 28 2.67 5.07 7.95
CA ASN A 28 3.17 5.36 6.60
C ASN A 28 2.41 4.51 5.60
N ALA A 29 2.17 5.07 4.43
CA ALA A 29 1.57 4.34 3.31
C ALA A 29 2.19 4.81 2.01
N TYR A 30 2.44 3.87 1.10
CA TYR A 30 3.09 4.13 -0.18
C TYR A 30 2.41 3.39 -1.31
N LEU A 31 2.25 4.09 -2.42
CA LEU A 31 2.03 3.43 -3.71
C LEU A 31 3.42 3.07 -4.26
N PHE A 32 3.63 1.82 -4.60
CA PHE A 32 4.92 1.40 -5.16
C PHE A 32 4.71 0.39 -6.30
N GLY A 33 5.78 -0.23 -6.78
CA GLY A 33 5.69 -1.15 -7.89
C GLY A 33 5.58 -0.43 -9.23
N SER A 34 4.93 -1.06 -10.22
CA SER A 34 4.96 -0.60 -11.61
C SER A 34 4.35 0.78 -11.79
N TYR A 35 3.28 1.12 -11.08
CA TYR A 35 2.67 2.46 -11.21
C TYR A 35 3.59 3.56 -10.68
N ALA A 36 4.29 3.31 -9.58
CA ALA A 36 5.18 4.30 -8.98
C ALA A 36 6.43 4.55 -9.82
N THR A 37 6.89 3.55 -10.56
CA THR A 37 8.07 3.66 -11.42
C THR A 37 7.72 4.03 -12.87
N ASN A 38 6.46 4.36 -13.12
CA ASN A 38 5.95 4.76 -14.44
C ASN A 38 6.16 3.66 -15.51
N LYS A 39 6.03 2.40 -15.10
CA LYS A 39 6.15 1.25 -15.99
C LYS A 39 4.93 0.33 -15.89
N PRO A 40 3.69 0.88 -15.79
CA PRO A 40 2.52 0.02 -15.73
C PRO A 40 2.27 -0.64 -17.09
N HIS A 41 1.70 -1.82 -17.02
CA HIS A 41 1.23 -2.52 -18.20
C HIS A 41 -0.21 -2.94 -17.95
N ARG A 42 -0.85 -3.47 -19.00
CA ARG A 42 -2.23 -3.92 -18.90
C ARG A 42 -2.33 -5.00 -17.81
N GLY A 43 -3.23 -4.79 -16.85
CA GLY A 43 -3.41 -5.71 -15.74
C GLY A 43 -2.43 -5.53 -14.59
N SER A 44 -1.66 -4.43 -14.57
CA SER A 44 -0.77 -4.14 -13.44
C SER A 44 -1.57 -4.02 -12.14
N ASP A 45 -1.02 -4.61 -11.06
CA ASP A 45 -1.56 -4.45 -9.72
C ASP A 45 -1.25 -3.06 -9.17
N ILE A 46 -2.08 -2.63 -8.23
CA ILE A 46 -1.85 -1.40 -7.47
C ILE A 46 -1.23 -1.80 -6.14
N ASP A 47 0.10 -1.76 -6.05
CA ASP A 47 0.82 -2.17 -4.85
C ASP A 47 0.80 -1.05 -3.82
N ILE A 48 0.20 -1.32 -2.66
CA ILE A 48 0.11 -0.35 -1.58
C ILE A 48 0.75 -0.93 -0.33
N GLY A 49 1.84 -0.30 0.11
CA GLY A 49 2.51 -0.66 1.36
C GLY A 49 1.88 0.09 2.51
N ILE A 50 1.57 -0.62 3.58
CA ILE A 50 0.90 -0.09 4.75
C ILE A 50 1.74 -0.41 5.98
N VAL A 51 2.20 0.62 6.68
CA VAL A 51 2.98 0.48 7.90
C VAL A 51 2.11 0.83 9.09
N SER A 52 1.98 -0.10 10.02
CA SER A 52 1.16 0.09 11.22
C SER A 52 1.72 -0.72 12.39
N PRO A 53 1.65 -0.18 13.62
CA PRO A 53 2.01 -0.96 14.81
C PRO A 53 1.17 -2.20 15.03
N GLN A 54 -0.01 -2.28 14.38
CA GLN A 54 -0.91 -3.42 14.47
C GLN A 54 -0.69 -4.45 13.37
N LEU A 55 0.21 -4.19 12.41
CA LEU A 55 0.48 -5.06 11.27
C LEU A 55 1.86 -5.70 11.38
N GLY A 56 2.08 -6.71 10.53
CA GLY A 56 3.35 -7.44 10.49
C GLY A 56 3.44 -8.55 11.54
N ARG A 57 2.31 -8.98 12.09
CA ARG A 57 2.23 -10.00 13.16
C ARG A 57 1.62 -11.29 12.66
N ASP A 58 0.41 -11.22 12.15
CA ASP A 58 -0.31 -12.36 11.58
C ASP A 58 -0.64 -12.04 10.12
N LEU A 59 0.28 -12.38 9.23
CA LEU A 59 0.19 -12.00 7.82
C LEU A 59 -1.06 -12.58 7.15
N ILE A 60 -1.45 -13.80 7.51
CA ILE A 60 -2.61 -14.44 6.86
C ILE A 60 -3.89 -13.69 7.21
N ASP A 61 -4.14 -13.43 8.50
CA ASP A 61 -5.33 -12.70 8.93
C ASP A 61 -5.32 -11.26 8.41
N GLU A 62 -4.14 -10.63 8.43
CA GLU A 62 -3.98 -9.25 7.95
C GLU A 62 -4.27 -9.16 6.46
N MET A 63 -3.77 -10.10 5.66
CA MET A 63 -4.01 -10.11 4.22
C MET A 63 -5.49 -10.35 3.91
N VAL A 64 -6.17 -11.20 4.67
CA VAL A 64 -7.62 -11.40 4.50
C VAL A 64 -8.38 -10.11 4.80
N GLU A 65 -8.09 -9.46 5.92
CA GLU A 65 -8.77 -8.21 6.31
C GLU A 65 -8.50 -7.09 5.33
N LEU A 66 -7.22 -6.85 5.04
CA LEU A 66 -6.81 -5.78 4.12
C LEU A 66 -7.28 -6.05 2.68
N GLY A 67 -7.26 -7.31 2.26
CA GLY A 67 -7.76 -7.72 0.95
C GLY A 67 -9.26 -7.53 0.82
N THR A 68 -10.02 -7.79 1.87
CA THR A 68 -11.46 -7.55 1.89
C THR A 68 -11.77 -6.06 1.69
N ILE A 69 -11.06 -5.19 2.40
CA ILE A 69 -11.23 -3.74 2.23
C ILE A 69 -10.83 -3.33 0.82
N ALA A 70 -9.73 -3.88 0.30
CA ALA A 70 -9.27 -3.60 -1.05
C ALA A 70 -10.34 -3.93 -2.09
N GLY A 71 -11.02 -5.05 -1.94
CA GLY A 71 -12.07 -5.47 -2.88
C GLY A 71 -13.23 -4.49 -2.96
N TYR A 72 -13.49 -3.73 -1.91
CA TYR A 72 -14.55 -2.70 -1.92
C TYR A 72 -14.09 -1.39 -2.57
N VAL A 73 -12.79 -1.19 -2.74
CA VAL A 73 -12.26 0.02 -3.35
C VAL A 73 -11.88 -0.22 -4.81
N ASP A 74 -11.02 -1.18 -5.06
CA ASP A 74 -10.57 -1.55 -6.40
C ASP A 74 -9.89 -2.92 -6.32
N GLU A 75 -10.33 -3.86 -7.15
CA GLU A 75 -9.84 -5.24 -7.10
C GLU A 75 -8.37 -5.40 -7.49
N ARG A 76 -7.78 -4.38 -8.14
CA ARG A 76 -6.36 -4.40 -8.51
C ARG A 76 -5.44 -4.12 -7.33
N ILE A 77 -5.96 -3.66 -6.20
CA ILE A 77 -5.15 -3.31 -5.05
C ILE A 77 -4.56 -4.57 -4.43
N GLU A 78 -3.24 -4.57 -4.27
CA GLU A 78 -2.50 -5.60 -3.57
C GLU A 78 -1.87 -4.96 -2.33
N PRO A 79 -2.41 -5.23 -1.12
CA PRO A 79 -1.87 -4.64 0.10
C PRO A 79 -0.62 -5.39 0.57
N HIS A 80 0.34 -4.63 1.12
CA HIS A 80 1.57 -5.18 1.68
C HIS A 80 1.72 -4.62 3.11
N PRO A 81 1.23 -5.36 4.12
CA PRO A 81 1.30 -4.93 5.51
C PRO A 81 2.70 -5.11 6.07
N MET A 82 3.11 -4.17 6.92
CA MET A 82 4.39 -4.30 7.62
C MET A 82 4.37 -3.52 8.93
N SER A 83 5.17 -3.98 9.90
CA SER A 83 5.34 -3.28 11.15
C SER A 83 6.31 -2.10 10.98
N PRO A 84 6.30 -1.11 11.90
CA PRO A 84 7.30 -0.05 11.88
C PRO A 84 8.74 -0.58 12.01
N GLU A 85 8.93 -1.67 12.75
CA GLU A 85 10.23 -2.31 12.92
C GLU A 85 10.74 -2.87 11.60
N ASP A 86 9.87 -3.57 10.86
CA ASP A 86 10.22 -4.10 9.54
C ASP A 86 10.50 -2.98 8.55
N PHE A 87 9.72 -1.91 8.62
CA PHE A 87 9.90 -0.74 7.75
C PHE A 87 11.23 -0.04 8.01
N ALA A 88 11.70 -0.05 9.25
CA ALA A 88 12.98 0.54 9.64
C ALA A 88 14.15 -0.40 9.38
N GLU A 89 13.90 -1.68 9.10
CA GLU A 89 14.96 -2.68 8.90
C GLU A 89 15.78 -2.38 7.67
N LYS A 90 17.10 -2.22 7.86
CA LYS A 90 18.02 -1.81 6.81
C LYS A 90 18.02 -2.74 5.60
N TYR A 91 17.85 -4.04 5.83
CA TYR A 91 17.92 -5.03 4.77
C TYR A 91 16.56 -5.55 4.30
N ASN A 92 15.47 -4.91 4.72
CA ASN A 92 14.13 -5.27 4.24
C ASN A 92 13.95 -4.71 2.82
N LEU A 93 13.93 -5.62 1.84
CA LEU A 93 13.87 -5.23 0.43
C LEU A 93 12.58 -4.50 0.09
N LEU A 94 11.45 -4.93 0.64
CA LEU A 94 10.17 -4.28 0.40
C LEU A 94 10.14 -2.86 0.97
N ALA A 95 10.63 -2.69 2.19
CA ALA A 95 10.74 -1.37 2.81
C ALA A 95 11.66 -0.46 2.01
N HIS A 96 12.77 -1.00 1.51
CA HIS A 96 13.70 -0.24 0.66
C HIS A 96 13.02 0.24 -0.63
N GLU A 97 12.27 -0.65 -1.29
CA GLU A 97 11.53 -0.31 -2.51
C GLU A 97 10.53 0.82 -2.25
N MET A 98 9.78 0.74 -1.16
CA MET A 98 8.80 1.76 -0.79
C MET A 98 9.47 3.12 -0.53
N LYS A 99 10.58 3.13 0.21
CA LYS A 99 11.29 4.38 0.55
C LYS A 99 11.98 5.00 -0.65
N THR A 100 12.51 4.17 -1.56
CA THR A 100 13.31 4.64 -2.69
C THR A 100 12.46 5.03 -3.88
N HIS A 101 11.47 4.22 -4.24
CA HIS A 101 10.67 4.39 -5.45
C HIS A 101 9.19 4.64 -5.20
N GLY A 102 8.73 4.51 -3.96
CA GLY A 102 7.33 4.68 -3.62
C GLY A 102 6.88 6.13 -3.63
N ILE A 103 5.57 6.29 -3.85
CA ILE A 103 4.90 7.57 -3.73
C ILE A 103 4.17 7.58 -2.38
N SER A 104 4.54 8.51 -1.50
CA SER A 104 3.91 8.62 -0.19
C SER A 104 2.44 9.01 -0.33
N LEU A 105 1.58 8.30 0.36
CA LEU A 105 0.14 8.52 0.31
C LEU A 105 -0.31 9.37 1.50
N ASP A 106 -1.47 10.02 1.34
CA ASP A 106 -2.06 10.84 2.40
C ASP A 106 -2.61 9.94 3.52
N LEU A 107 -2.40 10.39 4.75
CA LEU A 107 -2.87 9.67 5.94
C LEU A 107 -4.07 10.35 6.59
#